data_b4614bbe139f3e8bacdddbaba196479a
#
_entry.id   b4614bbe139f3e8bacdddbaba196479a
#
_cell.length_a   1.000
_cell.length_b   1.000
_cell.length_c   1.000
_cell.angle_alpha   90.00
_cell.angle_beta   90.00
_cell.angle_gamma   90.00
#
_symmetry.space_group_name_H-M   'P 1'
#
loop_
_entity.id
_entity.type
_entity.pdbx_description
1 polymer ?
#
loop_
_entity_poly.entity_id
_entity_poly.type
_entity_poly.pdbx_seq_one_letter_code
_entity_poly.pdbx_strand_id
1 'polypeptide(L)'
;FTDRVPDPGEAVADANAGTFYSALSNIDLEIGERNPCAVALRTHFAQHSFISHCRVCAGSGRAGLFDVGNELEDVAFEGGEYGIYTTRTSPSWPCLLMNARFSGQRRAAIHTREAGLTIVNLEVRDCPRAIEIEDGFCEKLYLEDGVFENISDCLVTAPLDRCAANQLSLRNLCG
;
A
#
# COMPACT_ATOMS: atom_id res chain seq x y z
N PHE A 1 11.05 12.03 3.04
CA PHE A 1 11.07 13.04 4.08
C PHE A 1 10.54 14.35 3.51
N THR A 2 9.52 14.93 4.09
CA THR A 2 9.05 16.26 3.74
C THR A 2 9.59 17.23 4.77
N ASP A 3 10.16 18.35 4.34
CA ASP A 3 10.67 19.39 5.23
C ASP A 3 9.55 20.15 5.96
N ARG A 4 8.33 19.86 5.59
CA ARG A 4 7.13 20.50 6.11
C ARG A 4 5.96 19.53 6.18
N VAL A 5 5.20 19.59 7.23
CA VAL A 5 3.90 18.91 7.31
C VAL A 5 2.91 19.73 6.47
N PRO A 6 2.26 19.16 5.43
CA PRO A 6 1.27 19.89 4.65
C PRO A 6 0.05 20.21 5.51
N ASP A 7 -0.60 21.34 5.23
CA ASP A 7 -1.85 21.70 5.87
C ASP A 7 -2.98 20.72 5.50
N PRO A 8 -4.01 20.56 6.36
CA PRO A 8 -5.14 19.72 6.03
C PRO A 8 -5.78 20.11 4.68
N GLY A 9 -5.82 19.16 3.75
CA GLY A 9 -6.35 19.38 2.40
C GLY A 9 -5.34 19.92 1.37
N GLU A 10 -4.11 20.20 1.79
CA GLU A 10 -3.04 20.57 0.85
C GLU A 10 -2.50 19.33 0.14
N ALA A 11 -2.36 19.42 -1.18
CA ALA A 11 -1.68 18.37 -1.94
C ALA A 11 -0.18 18.36 -1.58
N VAL A 12 0.33 17.20 -1.22
CA VAL A 12 1.77 17.04 -0.97
C VAL A 12 2.50 17.17 -2.30
N ALA A 13 3.49 18.05 -2.32
CA ALA A 13 4.35 18.19 -3.48
C ALA A 13 5.00 16.82 -3.83
N ASP A 14 5.11 16.57 -5.10
CA ASP A 14 5.70 15.34 -5.61
C ASP A 14 7.15 15.19 -5.15
N ALA A 15 7.58 13.96 -5.01
CA ALA A 15 8.94 13.64 -4.57
C ALA A 15 10.02 14.15 -5.51
N ASN A 16 9.71 14.30 -6.75
CA ASN A 16 10.55 14.74 -7.85
C ASN A 16 12.07 14.36 -7.73
N ALA A 17 12.95 15.06 -8.42
CA ALA A 17 14.36 14.66 -8.58
C ALA A 17 15.22 14.58 -7.29
N GLY A 18 14.75 15.12 -6.17
CA GLY A 18 15.53 15.15 -4.93
C GLY A 18 15.61 13.86 -4.15
N THR A 19 14.74 12.88 -4.42
CA THR A 19 14.59 11.67 -3.62
C THR A 19 14.88 10.37 -4.39
N PHE A 20 15.67 10.46 -5.44
CA PHE A 20 16.17 9.30 -6.18
C PHE A 20 17.06 8.42 -5.32
N TYR A 21 17.07 7.12 -5.61
CA TYR A 21 17.92 6.14 -4.96
C TYR A 21 17.79 6.11 -3.43
N SER A 22 16.62 6.47 -2.92
CA SER A 22 16.33 6.36 -1.50
C SER A 22 15.98 4.92 -1.14
N ALA A 23 16.53 4.43 -0.05
CA ALA A 23 16.29 3.06 0.38
C ALA A 23 16.02 2.98 1.88
N LEU A 24 15.11 2.09 2.25
CA LEU A 24 14.90 1.65 3.63
C LEU A 24 14.96 0.13 3.66
N SER A 25 15.88 -0.43 4.43
CA SER A 25 16.04 -1.88 4.49
C SER A 25 16.44 -2.37 5.88
N ASN A 26 15.95 -3.55 6.25
CA ASN A 26 16.28 -4.23 7.51
C ASN A 26 15.94 -3.39 8.76
N ILE A 27 14.82 -2.69 8.74
CA ILE A 27 14.33 -1.86 9.85
C ILE A 27 12.89 -2.24 10.16
N ASP A 28 12.59 -2.42 11.44
CA ASP A 28 11.23 -2.57 11.93
C ASP A 28 10.67 -1.19 12.33
N LEU A 29 9.43 -0.94 11.95
CA LEU A 29 8.70 0.29 12.28
C LEU A 29 7.52 -0.07 13.18
N GLU A 30 7.30 0.69 14.23
CA GLU A 30 6.19 0.46 15.16
C GLU A 30 5.45 1.75 15.48
N ILE A 31 4.13 1.72 15.37
CA ILE A 31 3.24 2.79 15.86
C ILE A 31 2.78 2.40 17.26
N GLY A 32 3.12 3.21 18.24
CA GLY A 32 2.66 3.04 19.61
C GLY A 32 1.15 3.14 19.74
N GLU A 33 0.62 2.57 20.82
CA GLU A 33 -0.82 2.54 21.12
C GLU A 33 -1.47 3.93 21.18
N ARG A 34 -2.77 3.97 20.83
CA ARG A 34 -3.61 5.20 20.87
C ARG A 34 -3.20 6.30 19.89
N ASN A 35 -2.65 5.93 18.74
CA ASN A 35 -2.29 6.85 17.66
C ASN A 35 -3.11 6.60 16.39
N PRO A 36 -4.44 6.76 16.37
CA PRO A 36 -5.30 6.31 15.26
C PRO A 36 -5.06 7.06 13.94
N CYS A 37 -4.46 8.24 13.99
CA CYS A 37 -4.13 9.03 12.79
C CYS A 37 -2.68 8.83 12.31
N ALA A 38 -1.88 8.07 13.05
CA ALA A 38 -0.47 7.90 12.71
C ALA A 38 -0.27 7.01 11.48
N VAL A 39 0.77 7.30 10.74
CA VAL A 39 1.35 6.41 9.72
C VAL A 39 2.79 6.11 10.10
N ALA A 40 3.24 4.87 9.92
CA ALA A 40 4.60 4.51 10.32
C ALA A 40 5.64 5.18 9.42
N LEU A 41 5.37 5.24 8.12
CA LEU A 41 6.25 5.91 7.18
C LEU A 41 5.43 6.51 6.04
N ARG A 42 5.71 7.76 5.73
CA ARG A 42 5.24 8.39 4.52
C ARG A 42 6.40 8.46 3.53
N THR A 43 6.23 7.81 2.39
CA THR A 43 7.27 7.73 1.37
C THR A 43 6.75 8.31 0.06
N HIS A 44 7.36 9.36 -0.37
CA HIS A 44 7.11 9.94 -1.68
C HIS A 44 8.42 9.92 -2.46
N PHE A 45 8.92 8.71 -2.66
CA PHE A 45 10.22 8.48 -3.31
C PHE A 45 10.12 8.66 -4.82
N ALA A 46 11.19 9.17 -5.41
CA ALA A 46 11.37 9.18 -6.85
C ALA A 46 11.89 7.80 -7.34
N GLN A 47 12.31 7.71 -8.58
CA GLN A 47 12.73 6.46 -9.21
C GLN A 47 13.92 5.81 -8.50
N HIS A 48 14.07 4.51 -8.70
CA HIS A 48 15.18 3.70 -8.17
C HIS A 48 15.22 3.69 -6.62
N SER A 49 14.08 3.87 -6.01
CA SER A 49 13.92 3.83 -4.56
C SER A 49 13.16 2.58 -4.16
N PHE A 50 13.50 2.02 -3.00
CA PHE A 50 12.87 0.77 -2.55
C PHE A 50 12.74 0.70 -1.02
N ILE A 51 11.85 -0.18 -0.57
CA ILE A 51 11.73 -0.62 0.81
C ILE A 51 11.84 -2.14 0.81
N SER A 52 12.76 -2.70 1.60
CA SER A 52 12.96 -4.15 1.64
C SER A 52 13.27 -4.69 3.02
N HIS A 53 12.85 -5.95 3.25
CA HIS A 53 13.15 -6.68 4.49
C HIS A 53 12.74 -5.89 5.74
N CYS A 54 11.54 -5.31 5.73
CA CYS A 54 11.00 -4.49 6.81
C CYS A 54 9.73 -5.11 7.40
N ARG A 55 9.56 -4.96 8.70
CA ARG A 55 8.29 -5.24 9.39
C ARG A 55 7.68 -3.94 9.87
N VAL A 56 6.39 -3.75 9.63
CA VAL A 56 5.66 -2.55 9.99
C VAL A 56 4.48 -2.91 10.88
N CYS A 57 4.61 -2.66 12.18
CA CYS A 57 3.55 -2.82 13.16
C CYS A 57 2.75 -1.53 13.28
N ALA A 58 1.66 -1.44 12.53
CA ALA A 58 0.85 -0.22 12.51
C ALA A 58 -0.15 -0.12 13.68
N GLY A 59 -0.36 -1.19 14.44
CA GLY A 59 -1.16 -1.20 15.67
C GLY A 59 -2.51 -0.50 15.54
N SER A 60 -2.74 0.53 16.34
CA SER A 60 -3.94 1.37 16.29
C SER A 60 -3.90 2.43 15.17
N GLY A 61 -2.81 2.58 14.45
CA GLY A 61 -2.57 3.61 13.44
C GLY A 61 -3.46 3.52 12.21
N ARG A 62 -3.36 4.53 11.36
CA ARG A 62 -4.09 4.62 10.10
C ARG A 62 -3.47 3.71 9.04
N ALA A 63 -2.17 3.80 8.83
CA ALA A 63 -1.49 2.98 7.82
C ALA A 63 -0.05 2.66 8.22
N GLY A 64 0.44 1.53 7.76
CA GLY A 64 1.86 1.24 7.81
C GLY A 64 2.65 2.17 6.90
N LEU A 65 2.40 2.08 5.59
CA LEU A 65 2.98 2.99 4.61
C LEU A 65 1.91 3.89 3.99
N PHE A 66 2.27 5.14 3.76
CA PHE A 66 1.40 6.13 3.14
C PHE A 66 2.10 6.82 1.97
N ASP A 67 1.40 7.02 0.85
CA ASP A 67 1.92 7.57 -0.40
C ASP A 67 3.14 6.80 -0.93
N VAL A 68 3.13 5.48 -0.79
CA VAL A 68 4.22 4.64 -1.29
C VAL A 68 4.07 4.36 -2.78
N GLY A 69 5.17 4.38 -3.47
CA GLY A 69 5.32 3.91 -4.84
C GLY A 69 6.68 3.23 -5.01
N ASN A 70 7.01 2.83 -6.22
CA ASN A 70 8.22 2.10 -6.59
C ASN A 70 8.21 0.64 -6.09
N GLU A 71 9.25 0.19 -5.43
CA GLU A 71 9.51 -1.21 -5.15
C GLU A 71 9.47 -1.52 -3.66
N LEU A 72 8.70 -2.54 -3.31
CA LEU A 72 8.66 -3.12 -1.98
C LEU A 72 8.91 -4.62 -2.07
N GLU A 73 9.87 -5.12 -1.33
CA GLU A 73 10.26 -6.53 -1.34
C GLU A 73 10.42 -7.07 0.08
N ASP A 74 9.89 -8.27 0.33
CA ASP A 74 9.98 -8.94 1.64
C ASP A 74 9.51 -8.04 2.80
N VAL A 75 8.32 -7.47 2.69
CA VAL A 75 7.74 -6.60 3.71
C VAL A 75 6.55 -7.26 4.41
N ALA A 76 6.46 -7.06 5.71
CA ALA A 76 5.36 -7.56 6.52
C ALA A 76 4.64 -6.42 7.24
N PHE A 77 3.30 -6.44 7.21
CA PHE A 77 2.45 -5.43 7.83
C PHE A 77 1.52 -6.06 8.85
N GLU A 78 1.47 -5.53 10.06
CA GLU A 78 0.60 -5.99 11.12
C GLU A 78 -0.28 -4.86 11.67
N GLY A 79 -1.59 -5.11 11.74
CA GLY A 79 -2.55 -4.12 12.26
C GLY A 79 -2.71 -2.89 11.37
N GLY A 80 -3.12 -1.78 11.99
CA GLY A 80 -3.47 -0.56 11.28
C GLY A 80 -4.90 -0.56 10.74
N GLU A 81 -5.39 0.55 10.25
CA GLU A 81 -6.58 0.60 9.40
C GLU A 81 -6.25 -0.01 8.04
N TYR A 82 -5.07 0.35 7.51
CA TYR A 82 -4.48 -0.18 6.29
C TYR A 82 -3.02 -0.61 6.53
N GLY A 83 -2.56 -1.61 5.81
CA GLY A 83 -1.13 -1.89 5.72
C GLY A 83 -0.45 -0.85 4.82
N ILE A 84 -0.95 -0.69 3.60
CA ILE A 84 -0.52 0.32 2.64
C ILE A 84 -1.71 1.20 2.25
N TYR A 85 -1.49 2.50 2.25
CA TYR A 85 -2.40 3.49 1.67
C TYR A 85 -1.63 4.23 0.58
N THR A 86 -1.92 3.93 -0.68
CA THR A 86 -1.17 4.48 -1.80
C THR A 86 -2.07 5.17 -2.83
N THR A 87 -1.49 6.10 -3.53
CA THR A 87 -2.13 6.85 -4.59
C THR A 87 -1.20 6.87 -5.80
N ARG A 88 -1.70 7.39 -6.92
CA ARG A 88 -0.88 7.57 -8.10
C ARG A 88 0.39 8.33 -7.77
N THR A 89 1.53 7.76 -8.12
CA THR A 89 2.81 8.43 -8.03
C THR A 89 3.07 9.27 -9.28
N SER A 90 3.89 10.30 -9.16
CA SER A 90 4.37 11.06 -10.32
C SER A 90 5.85 10.70 -10.56
N PRO A 91 6.22 10.36 -11.77
CA PRO A 91 5.45 10.34 -13.02
C PRO A 91 4.61 9.07 -13.29
N SER A 92 3.89 8.55 -12.35
CA SER A 92 3.02 7.37 -12.52
C SER A 92 3.76 6.05 -12.72
N TRP A 93 4.80 5.83 -11.94
CA TRP A 93 5.49 4.54 -11.89
C TRP A 93 4.59 3.48 -11.25
N PRO A 94 4.62 2.25 -11.76
CA PRO A 94 3.93 1.17 -11.08
C PRO A 94 4.52 0.94 -9.69
N CYS A 95 3.66 0.60 -8.74
CA CYS A 95 4.08 0.12 -7.43
C CYS A 95 4.29 -1.39 -7.52
N LEU A 96 5.52 -1.82 -7.43
CA LEU A 96 5.90 -3.24 -7.43
C LEU A 96 5.95 -3.76 -5.99
N LEU A 97 5.21 -4.81 -5.71
CA LEU A 97 5.16 -5.44 -4.41
C LEU A 97 5.48 -6.93 -4.56
N MET A 98 6.57 -7.38 -3.95
CA MET A 98 7.03 -8.77 -3.99
C MET A 98 7.16 -9.35 -2.60
N ASN A 99 6.69 -10.58 -2.42
CA ASN A 99 6.78 -11.31 -1.14
C ASN A 99 6.20 -10.50 0.04
N ALA A 100 5.02 -9.93 -0.12
CA ALA A 100 4.41 -9.10 0.91
C ALA A 100 3.42 -9.87 1.75
N ARG A 101 3.39 -9.60 3.06
CA ARG A 101 2.48 -10.20 4.03
C ARG A 101 1.72 -9.14 4.79
N PHE A 102 0.42 -9.38 4.94
CA PHE A 102 -0.49 -8.49 5.66
C PHE A 102 -1.32 -9.29 6.65
N SER A 103 -1.47 -8.78 7.87
CA SER A 103 -2.32 -9.42 8.88
C SER A 103 -2.99 -8.43 9.82
N GLY A 104 -4.29 -8.65 10.08
CA GLY A 104 -5.02 -7.93 11.10
C GLY A 104 -5.32 -6.46 10.79
N GLN A 105 -5.31 -6.04 9.53
CA GLN A 105 -5.77 -4.70 9.16
C GLN A 105 -7.28 -4.57 9.39
N ARG A 106 -7.70 -3.44 9.94
CA ARG A 106 -9.11 -3.24 10.31
C ARG A 106 -10.02 -2.93 9.12
N ARG A 107 -9.47 -2.53 7.97
CA ARG A 107 -10.26 -2.20 6.78
C ARG A 107 -9.77 -2.88 5.51
N ALA A 108 -8.53 -2.70 5.12
CA ALA A 108 -7.94 -3.40 3.99
C ALA A 108 -6.42 -3.54 4.13
N ALA A 109 -5.86 -4.59 3.54
CA ALA A 109 -4.41 -4.72 3.47
C ALA A 109 -3.80 -3.59 2.63
N ILE A 110 -4.36 -3.33 1.45
CA ILE A 110 -3.91 -2.28 0.54
C ILE A 110 -5.12 -1.41 0.15
N HIS A 111 -5.00 -0.10 0.37
CA HIS A 111 -5.88 0.90 -0.22
C HIS A 111 -5.15 1.60 -1.35
N THR A 112 -5.80 1.74 -2.50
CA THR A 112 -5.15 2.29 -3.69
C THR A 112 -6.04 3.25 -4.48
N ARG A 113 -5.38 4.17 -5.18
CA ARG A 113 -5.99 5.13 -6.08
C ARG A 113 -5.06 5.41 -7.25
N GLU A 114 -5.27 4.70 -8.37
CA GLU A 114 -4.47 4.82 -9.60
C GLU A 114 -2.95 4.64 -9.41
N ALA A 115 -2.55 3.77 -8.49
CA ALA A 115 -1.13 3.55 -8.22
C ALA A 115 -0.43 2.71 -9.30
N GLY A 116 -1.18 1.86 -10.01
CA GLY A 116 -0.61 0.89 -10.93
C GLY A 116 0.10 -0.23 -10.18
N LEU A 117 -0.67 -1.16 -9.60
CA LEU A 117 -0.13 -2.20 -8.74
C LEU A 117 0.32 -3.43 -9.54
N THR A 118 1.57 -3.82 -9.35
CA THR A 118 2.09 -5.13 -9.75
C THR A 118 2.50 -5.89 -8.50
N ILE A 119 1.80 -6.97 -8.21
CA ILE A 119 1.95 -7.74 -6.97
C ILE A 119 2.26 -9.19 -7.30
N VAL A 120 3.31 -9.72 -6.71
CA VAL A 120 3.70 -11.13 -6.84
C VAL A 120 3.97 -11.72 -5.46
N ASN A 121 3.39 -12.87 -5.19
CA ASN A 121 3.48 -13.57 -3.92
C ASN A 121 2.97 -12.73 -2.75
N LEU A 122 1.63 -12.61 -2.69
CA LEU A 122 0.91 -11.86 -1.66
C LEU A 122 0.27 -12.80 -0.65
N GLU A 123 0.47 -12.54 0.62
CA GLU A 123 -0.23 -13.21 1.71
C GLU A 123 -1.05 -12.21 2.51
N VAL A 124 -2.36 -12.44 2.65
CA VAL A 124 -3.26 -11.58 3.43
C VAL A 124 -4.08 -12.44 4.39
N ARG A 125 -4.04 -12.11 5.68
CA ARG A 125 -4.76 -12.83 6.73
C ARG A 125 -5.51 -11.90 7.66
N ASP A 126 -6.67 -12.37 8.12
CA ASP A 126 -7.46 -11.69 9.16
C ASP A 126 -7.77 -10.22 8.83
N CYS A 127 -8.18 -9.96 7.59
CA CYS A 127 -8.54 -8.65 7.07
C CYS A 127 -9.94 -8.65 6.47
N PRO A 128 -10.70 -7.54 6.53
CA PRO A 128 -11.95 -7.46 5.78
C PRO A 128 -11.73 -7.55 4.26
N ARG A 129 -10.71 -6.88 3.73
CA ARG A 129 -10.40 -6.82 2.30
C ARG A 129 -8.91 -6.95 2.07
N ALA A 130 -8.53 -7.58 0.95
CA ALA A 130 -7.13 -7.57 0.55
C ALA A 130 -6.78 -6.25 -0.16
N ILE A 131 -7.55 -5.85 -1.17
CA ILE A 131 -7.30 -4.62 -1.93
C ILE A 131 -8.59 -3.81 -2.03
N GLU A 132 -8.51 -2.54 -1.65
CA GLU A 132 -9.59 -1.56 -1.77
C GLU A 132 -9.19 -0.49 -2.78
N ILE A 133 -9.89 -0.44 -3.92
CA ILE A 133 -9.75 0.66 -4.88
C ILE A 133 -10.73 1.76 -4.48
N GLU A 134 -10.24 2.98 -4.30
CA GLU A 134 -11.04 4.13 -3.85
C GLU A 134 -12.16 4.46 -4.84
N ASP A 135 -13.33 4.80 -4.30
CA ASP A 135 -14.48 5.20 -5.12
C ASP A 135 -14.15 6.37 -6.05
N GLY A 136 -14.58 6.25 -7.31
CA GLY A 136 -14.34 7.25 -8.34
C GLY A 136 -12.99 7.13 -9.05
N PHE A 137 -12.15 6.19 -8.64
CA PHE A 137 -10.84 5.91 -9.27
C PHE A 137 -10.84 4.53 -9.95
N CYS A 138 -9.85 4.32 -10.79
CA CYS A 138 -9.58 3.04 -11.45
C CYS A 138 -8.19 2.54 -11.07
N GLU A 139 -7.95 1.26 -11.30
CA GLU A 139 -6.68 0.66 -11.03
C GLU A 139 -6.21 -0.24 -12.18
N LYS A 140 -4.92 -0.32 -12.34
CA LYS A 140 -4.24 -1.30 -13.17
C LYS A 140 -3.53 -2.27 -12.23
N LEU A 141 -4.22 -3.36 -11.91
CA LEU A 141 -3.76 -4.37 -10.95
C LEU A 141 -3.35 -5.64 -11.69
N TYR A 142 -2.11 -6.02 -11.50
CA TYR A 142 -1.62 -7.36 -11.76
C TYR A 142 -1.31 -8.01 -10.41
N LEU A 143 -1.93 -9.16 -10.14
CA LEU A 143 -1.70 -9.95 -8.93
C LEU A 143 -1.49 -11.40 -9.32
N GLU A 144 -0.36 -11.97 -8.95
CA GLU A 144 0.00 -13.36 -9.16
C GLU A 144 0.50 -14.00 -7.87
N ASP A 145 0.14 -15.25 -7.65
CA ASP A 145 0.50 -16.06 -6.48
C ASP A 145 0.03 -15.42 -5.15
N GLY A 146 -1.29 -15.45 -4.93
CA GLY A 146 -1.91 -14.89 -3.73
C GLY A 146 -2.49 -15.96 -2.81
N VAL A 147 -2.22 -15.84 -1.50
CA VAL A 147 -2.83 -16.66 -0.43
C VAL A 147 -3.66 -15.76 0.48
N PHE A 148 -4.94 -16.11 0.65
CA PHE A 148 -5.90 -15.31 1.40
C PHE A 148 -6.60 -16.15 2.46
N GLU A 149 -6.47 -15.78 3.72
CA GLU A 149 -7.08 -16.48 4.84
C GLU A 149 -7.91 -15.52 5.72
N ASN A 150 -9.12 -15.94 6.07
CA ASN A 150 -10.03 -15.17 6.92
C ASN A 150 -10.33 -13.76 6.36
N ILE A 151 -10.61 -13.67 5.06
CA ILE A 151 -11.07 -12.43 4.44
C ILE A 151 -12.59 -12.34 4.62
N SER A 152 -13.05 -11.38 5.42
CA SER A 152 -14.45 -11.36 5.87
C SER A 152 -15.43 -10.65 4.92
N ASP A 153 -14.93 -9.86 3.97
CA ASP A 153 -15.76 -9.12 3.00
C ASP A 153 -15.44 -9.55 1.56
N CYS A 154 -14.35 -9.07 0.97
CA CYS A 154 -13.96 -9.42 -0.40
C CYS A 154 -12.46 -9.29 -0.65
N LEU A 155 -11.96 -9.99 -1.68
CA LEU A 155 -10.54 -9.87 -2.05
C LEU A 155 -10.23 -8.50 -2.65
N VAL A 156 -11.01 -8.06 -3.63
CA VAL A 156 -10.81 -6.77 -4.30
C VAL A 156 -12.13 -6.02 -4.38
N THR A 157 -12.17 -4.82 -3.82
CA THR A 157 -13.27 -3.88 -4.04
C THR A 157 -12.91 -2.95 -5.19
N ALA A 158 -13.70 -2.99 -6.26
CA ALA A 158 -13.52 -2.10 -7.39
C ALA A 158 -14.84 -1.36 -7.68
N PRO A 159 -14.85 -0.03 -7.73
CA PRO A 159 -16.04 0.72 -8.10
C PRO A 159 -16.36 0.48 -9.58
N LEU A 160 -17.54 -0.08 -9.85
CA LEU A 160 -17.94 -0.49 -11.20
C LEU A 160 -18.61 0.64 -11.99
N ASP A 161 -19.17 1.62 -11.33
CA ASP A 161 -20.10 2.59 -11.90
C ASP A 161 -19.41 3.79 -12.59
N ARG A 162 -18.10 3.98 -12.43
CA ARG A 162 -17.38 5.14 -12.98
C ARG A 162 -16.10 4.82 -13.73
N CYS A 163 -15.68 3.56 -13.79
CA CYS A 163 -14.38 3.26 -14.35
C CYS A 163 -14.37 2.08 -15.32
N ALA A 164 -14.72 2.35 -16.58
CA ALA A 164 -14.50 1.40 -17.67
C ALA A 164 -12.99 1.09 -17.91
N ALA A 165 -12.08 1.73 -17.17
CA ALA A 165 -10.63 1.63 -17.34
C ALA A 165 -9.94 0.74 -16.30
N ASN A 166 -10.68 0.09 -15.39
CA ASN A 166 -10.10 -0.91 -14.51
C ASN A 166 -9.52 -2.06 -15.32
N GLN A 167 -8.26 -2.39 -15.08
CA GLN A 167 -7.57 -3.51 -15.68
C GLN A 167 -7.09 -4.43 -14.55
N LEU A 168 -7.84 -5.49 -14.31
CA LEU A 168 -7.53 -6.43 -13.24
C LEU A 168 -7.08 -7.76 -13.84
N SER A 169 -5.85 -8.18 -13.55
CA SER A 169 -5.30 -9.49 -13.89
C SER A 169 -4.96 -10.24 -12.62
N LEU A 170 -5.74 -11.28 -12.33
CA LEU A 170 -5.62 -12.07 -11.11
C LEU A 170 -5.29 -13.52 -11.49
N ARG A 171 -4.20 -14.06 -10.93
CA ARG A 171 -3.70 -15.40 -11.27
C ARG A 171 -3.25 -16.16 -10.03
N ASN A 172 -3.47 -17.49 -10.03
CA ASN A 172 -2.99 -18.41 -8.99
C ASN A 172 -3.36 -17.95 -7.57
N LEU A 173 -4.62 -17.65 -7.33
CA LEU A 173 -5.10 -17.23 -6.03
C LEU A 173 -5.70 -18.41 -5.26
N CYS A 174 -5.35 -18.54 -3.98
CA CYS A 174 -5.82 -19.54 -3.06
C CYS A 174 -6.44 -18.88 -1.81
N GLY A 175 -7.50 -19.47 -1.26
CA GLY A 175 -8.16 -18.99 -0.06
C GLY A 175 -9.16 -19.97 0.48
#